data_078eb172bf772dd3ce12976adc3cb912
#
_entry.id   078eb172bf772dd3ce12976adc3cb912
#
_cell.length_a   1.000
_cell.length_b   1.000
_cell.length_c   1.000
_cell.angle_alpha   90.00
_cell.angle_beta   90.00
_cell.angle_gamma   90.00
#
_symmetry.space_group_name_H-M   'P 1'
#
loop_
_entity.id
_entity.type
_entity.pdbx_description
1 polymer ?
#
loop_
_entity_poly.entity_id
_entity_poly.type
_entity_poly.pdbx_seq_one_letter_code
_entity_poly.pdbx_strand_id
1 'polypeptide(L)'
;MTIRAAIIGASGYVGGELARLLLFHPDVELAQVTSERLAGKPFTSTHPNLRGHTALQYVPMSKVEPCDLLFLALPHGEAASRIEQFAALAPRIVDCS
;
A
#
# COMPACT_ATOMS: atom_id res chain seq x y z
N MET A 1 -9.82 15.39 -9.82
CA MET A 1 -8.41 15.15 -9.48
C MET A 1 -8.30 13.80 -8.78
N THR A 2 -7.35 12.98 -9.18
CA THR A 2 -7.16 11.66 -8.60
C THR A 2 -5.95 11.66 -7.68
N ILE A 3 -6.14 11.18 -6.46
CA ILE A 3 -5.07 11.02 -5.48
C ILE A 3 -4.47 9.62 -5.68
N ARG A 4 -3.18 9.55 -5.94
CA ARG A 4 -2.49 8.26 -6.08
C ARG A 4 -1.95 7.82 -4.73
N ALA A 5 -2.35 6.65 -4.29
CA ALA A 5 -2.01 6.11 -2.99
C ALA A 5 -1.23 4.82 -3.10
N ALA A 6 -0.41 4.55 -2.10
CA ALA A 6 0.30 3.30 -1.94
C ALA A 6 0.12 2.78 -0.52
N ILE A 7 0.10 1.46 -0.37
CA ILE A 7 0.05 0.82 0.94
C ILE A 7 1.35 0.07 1.15
N ILE A 8 2.08 0.45 2.17
CA ILE A 8 3.33 -0.19 2.56
C ILE A 8 3.00 -1.29 3.57
N GLY A 9 3.38 -2.53 3.26
CA GLY A 9 3.05 -3.67 4.11
C GLY A 9 1.62 -4.15 3.92
N ALA A 10 1.21 -4.38 2.67
CA ALA A 10 -0.19 -4.58 2.32
C ALA A 10 -0.70 -6.02 2.48
N SER A 11 0.14 -6.97 2.89
CA SER A 11 -0.26 -8.38 2.92
C SER A 11 -1.13 -8.74 4.13
N GLY A 12 -1.12 -7.94 5.19
CA GLY A 12 -1.87 -8.21 6.41
C GLY A 12 -3.31 -7.75 6.36
N TYR A 13 -4.03 -7.94 7.48
CA TYR A 13 -5.44 -7.59 7.58
C TYR A 13 -5.69 -6.10 7.37
N VAL A 14 -4.91 -5.24 8.01
CA VAL A 14 -5.07 -3.79 7.88
C VAL A 14 -4.87 -3.35 6.43
N GLY A 15 -3.82 -3.87 5.78
CA GLY A 15 -3.57 -3.56 4.37
C GLY A 15 -4.70 -3.98 3.46
N GLY A 16 -5.30 -5.14 3.70
CA GLY A 16 -6.45 -5.63 2.93
C GLY A 16 -7.68 -4.76 3.10
N GLU A 17 -7.96 -4.34 4.33
CA GLU A 17 -9.10 -3.45 4.60
C GLU A 17 -8.91 -2.06 4.00
N LEU A 18 -7.70 -1.51 4.09
CA LEU A 18 -7.38 -0.24 3.43
C LEU A 18 -7.58 -0.35 1.92
N ALA A 19 -7.08 -1.42 1.32
CA ALA A 19 -7.21 -1.62 -0.11
C ALA A 19 -8.68 -1.68 -0.53
N ARG A 20 -9.49 -2.39 0.25
CA ARG A 20 -10.93 -2.49 -0.04
C ARG A 20 -11.58 -1.12 -0.07
N LEU A 21 -11.25 -0.28 0.90
CA LEU A 21 -11.80 1.06 0.97
C LEU A 21 -11.30 1.95 -0.17
N LEU A 22 -10.01 1.87 -0.48
CA LEU A 22 -9.41 2.72 -1.50
C LEU A 22 -9.82 2.33 -2.91
N LEU A 23 -9.96 1.04 -3.20
CA LEU A 23 -10.34 0.57 -4.53
C LEU A 23 -11.74 1.05 -4.94
N PHE A 24 -12.61 1.28 -3.97
CA PHE A 24 -13.97 1.76 -4.24
C PHE A 24 -14.14 3.25 -3.99
N HIS A 25 -13.06 3.96 -3.67
CA HIS A 25 -13.14 5.40 -3.45
C HIS A 25 -13.02 6.14 -4.79
N PRO A 26 -13.96 7.04 -5.12
CA PRO A 26 -13.98 7.64 -6.46
C PRO A 26 -12.83 8.59 -6.76
N ASP A 27 -12.19 9.14 -5.73
CA ASP A 27 -11.13 10.14 -5.90
C ASP A 27 -9.73 9.61 -5.64
N VAL A 28 -9.59 8.31 -5.36
CA VAL A 28 -8.30 7.70 -5.02
C VAL A 28 -8.01 6.55 -5.97
N GLU A 29 -6.78 6.53 -6.48
CA GLU A 29 -6.27 5.39 -7.22
C GLU A 29 -5.28 4.65 -6.32
N LEU A 30 -5.57 3.40 -6.00
CA LEU A 30 -4.59 2.54 -5.33
C LEU A 30 -3.59 2.07 -6.38
N ALA A 31 -2.41 2.67 -6.37
CA ALA A 31 -1.42 2.48 -7.42
C ALA A 31 -0.34 1.45 -7.07
N GLN A 32 -0.03 1.28 -5.79
CA GLN A 32 1.07 0.41 -5.37
C GLN A 32 0.76 -0.27 -4.05
N VAL A 33 1.17 -1.53 -3.94
CA VAL A 33 1.09 -2.31 -2.70
C VAL A 33 2.43 -3.02 -2.51
N THR A 34 2.93 -3.06 -1.28
CA THR A 34 4.23 -3.66 -1.02
C THR A 34 4.17 -4.87 -0.11
N SER A 35 5.05 -5.81 -0.37
CA SER A 35 5.40 -6.91 0.54
C SER A 35 6.75 -7.45 0.09
N GLU A 36 7.71 -7.51 1.02
CA GLU A 36 9.01 -8.07 0.68
C GLU A 36 8.91 -9.56 0.35
N ARG A 37 8.15 -10.28 1.16
CA ARG A 37 8.02 -11.73 1.02
C ARG A 37 7.23 -12.13 -0.23
N LEU A 38 6.25 -11.32 -0.61
CA LEU A 38 5.32 -11.66 -1.69
C LEU A 38 5.57 -10.86 -2.96
N ALA A 39 6.71 -10.16 -3.06
CA ALA A 39 7.03 -9.35 -4.24
C ALA A 39 6.88 -10.17 -5.53
N GLY A 40 6.20 -9.59 -6.51
CA GLY A 40 5.91 -10.25 -7.78
C GLY A 40 4.65 -11.09 -7.80
N LYS A 41 4.06 -11.38 -6.65
CA LYS A 41 2.81 -12.14 -6.60
C LYS A 41 1.59 -11.23 -6.67
N PRO A 42 0.46 -11.73 -7.21
CA PRO A 42 -0.75 -10.91 -7.27
C PRO A 42 -1.23 -10.50 -5.88
N PHE A 43 -1.67 -9.27 -5.74
CA PHE A 43 -2.22 -8.76 -4.50
C PHE A 43 -3.43 -9.61 -4.05
N THR A 44 -4.25 -10.04 -5.00
CA THR A 44 -5.43 -10.85 -4.73
C THR A 44 -5.11 -12.27 -4.26
N SER A 45 -3.86 -12.70 -4.33
CA SER A 45 -3.49 -14.01 -3.78
C SER A 45 -3.62 -14.06 -2.26
N THR A 46 -3.47 -12.92 -1.57
CA THR A 46 -3.65 -12.82 -0.13
C THR A 46 -4.97 -12.15 0.26
N HIS A 47 -5.64 -11.52 -0.70
CA HIS A 47 -6.93 -10.84 -0.48
C HIS A 47 -7.91 -11.27 -1.58
N PRO A 48 -8.36 -12.54 -1.55
CA PRO A 48 -9.18 -13.07 -2.65
C PRO A 48 -10.53 -12.39 -2.81
N ASN A 49 -11.03 -11.71 -1.78
CA ASN A 49 -12.25 -10.91 -1.87
C ASN A 49 -12.13 -9.74 -2.83
N LEU A 50 -10.91 -9.38 -3.23
CA LEU A 50 -10.66 -8.27 -4.14
C LEU A 50 -10.44 -8.71 -5.59
N ARG A 51 -10.62 -9.97 -5.88
CA ARG A 51 -10.51 -10.48 -7.25
C ARG A 51 -11.49 -9.77 -8.16
N GLY A 52 -11.01 -9.40 -9.34
CA GLY A 52 -11.81 -8.66 -10.31
C GLY A 52 -11.81 -7.15 -10.08
N HIS A 53 -11.30 -6.68 -8.94
CA HIS A 53 -11.26 -5.26 -8.61
C HIS A 53 -9.88 -4.64 -8.78
N THR A 54 -8.84 -5.46 -8.84
CA THR A 54 -7.48 -4.98 -9.05
C THR A 54 -6.61 -6.07 -9.66
N ALA A 55 -5.66 -5.64 -10.48
CA ALA A 55 -4.64 -6.53 -11.06
C ALA A 55 -3.25 -6.21 -10.49
N LEU A 56 -3.17 -5.44 -9.41
CA LEU A 56 -1.89 -5.07 -8.82
C LEU A 56 -1.11 -6.29 -8.35
N GLN A 57 0.20 -6.19 -8.46
CA GLN A 57 1.13 -7.16 -7.90
C GLN A 57 1.92 -6.48 -6.80
N TYR A 58 2.34 -7.26 -5.81
CA TYR A 58 3.21 -6.73 -4.77
C TYR A 58 4.56 -6.33 -5.35
N VAL A 59 5.08 -5.21 -4.88
CA VAL A 59 6.44 -4.77 -5.19
C VAL A 59 7.24 -4.70 -3.89
N PRO A 60 8.57 -4.87 -3.95
CA PRO A 60 9.39 -4.64 -2.77
C PRO A 60 9.41 -3.15 -2.44
N MET A 61 9.61 -2.83 -1.16
CA MET A 61 9.60 -1.45 -0.69
C MET A 61 10.61 -0.57 -1.42
N SER A 62 11.74 -1.16 -1.82
CA SER A 62 12.79 -0.44 -2.54
C SER A 62 12.37 0.04 -3.94
N LYS A 63 11.27 -0.49 -4.48
CA LYS A 63 10.81 -0.14 -5.82
C LYS A 63 9.54 0.72 -5.81
N VAL A 64 9.12 1.19 -4.66
CA VAL A 64 7.96 2.08 -4.58
C VAL A 64 8.32 3.42 -5.22
N GLU A 65 7.45 3.89 -6.10
CA GLU A 65 7.61 5.16 -6.76
C GLU A 65 6.90 6.27 -5.98
N PRO A 66 7.32 7.53 -6.15
CA PRO A 66 6.65 8.65 -5.50
C PRO A 66 5.15 8.69 -5.81
N CYS A 67 4.36 9.07 -4.82
CA CYS A 67 2.91 9.16 -4.94
C CYS A 67 2.40 10.29 -4.05
N ASP A 68 1.07 10.46 -3.99
CA ASP A 68 0.48 11.56 -3.23
C ASP A 68 0.28 11.21 -1.76
N LEU A 69 0.05 9.94 -1.46
CA LEU A 69 -0.35 9.50 -0.12
C LEU A 69 0.17 8.11 0.14
N LEU A 70 0.84 7.93 1.28
CA LEU A 70 1.28 6.61 1.75
C LEU A 70 0.47 6.19 2.97
N PHE A 71 0.03 4.94 2.97
CA PHE A 71 -0.48 4.29 4.17
C PHE A 71 0.55 3.29 4.66
N LEU A 72 0.89 3.36 5.94
CA LEU A 72 1.86 2.45 6.54
C LEU A 72 1.10 1.40 7.36
N ALA A 73 1.08 0.17 6.86
CA ALA A 73 0.43 -0.97 7.52
C ALA A 73 1.47 -2.00 7.97
N LEU A 74 2.65 -1.53 8.31
CA LEU A 74 3.75 -2.36 8.80
C LEU A 74 3.52 -2.80 10.24
N PRO A 75 4.19 -3.88 10.68
CA PRO A 75 4.17 -4.25 12.09
C PRO A 75 4.62 -3.10 12.98
N HIS A 76 4.11 -3.11 14.22
CA HIS A 76 4.37 -2.06 15.19
C HIS A 76 5.87 -1.79 15.34
N GLY A 77 6.24 -0.51 15.25
CA GLY A 77 7.61 -0.06 15.41
C GLY A 77 8.44 0.01 14.12
N GLU A 78 8.07 -0.73 13.08
CA GLU A 78 8.85 -0.70 11.84
C GLU A 78 8.72 0.61 11.07
N ALA A 79 7.54 1.22 11.10
CA ALA A 79 7.31 2.47 10.39
C ALA A 79 8.17 3.60 10.92
N ALA A 80 8.32 3.68 12.25
CA ALA A 80 9.08 4.76 12.89
C ALA A 80 10.55 4.77 12.46
N SER A 81 11.16 3.60 12.26
CA SER A 81 12.56 3.51 11.88
C SER A 81 12.83 3.89 10.43
N ARG A 82 11.77 4.05 9.62
CA ARG A 82 11.90 4.32 8.18
C ARG A 82 11.15 5.58 7.74
N ILE A 83 10.75 6.42 8.69
CA ILE A 83 9.89 7.56 8.38
C ILE A 83 10.55 8.54 7.39
N GLU A 84 11.84 8.73 7.45
CA GLU A 84 12.54 9.61 6.52
C GLU A 84 12.49 9.07 5.10
N GLN A 85 12.64 7.75 4.94
CA GLN A 85 12.55 7.11 3.65
C GLN A 85 11.16 7.31 3.05
N PHE A 86 10.12 7.13 3.86
CA PHE A 86 8.74 7.30 3.40
C PHE A 86 8.41 8.75 3.10
N ALA A 87 8.93 9.68 3.90
CA ALA A 87 8.69 11.11 3.70
C ALA A 87 9.21 11.60 2.34
N ALA A 88 10.23 10.94 1.80
CA ALA A 88 10.77 11.28 0.48
C ALA A 88 9.85 10.81 -0.66
N LEU A 89 8.91 9.90 -0.40
CA LEU A 89 8.05 9.31 -1.42
C LEU A 89 6.70 10.02 -1.55
N ALA A 90 6.19 10.62 -0.48
CA ALA A 90 4.88 11.24 -0.52
C ALA A 90 4.79 12.40 0.47
N PRO A 91 4.03 13.46 0.12
CA PRO A 91 3.83 14.61 1.02
C PRO A 91 2.94 14.28 2.21
N ARG A 92 2.14 13.22 2.13
CA ARG A 92 1.24 12.83 3.23
C ARG A 92 1.42 11.36 3.53
N ILE A 93 1.47 11.04 4.83
CA ILE A 93 1.66 9.69 5.33
C ILE A 93 0.64 9.44 6.43
N VAL A 94 -0.06 8.30 6.35
CA VAL A 94 -0.97 7.85 7.40
C VAL A 94 -0.38 6.56 7.98
N ASP A 95 -0.04 6.59 9.25
CA ASP A 95 0.53 5.43 9.95
C ASP A 95 -0.61 4.66 10.63
N CYS A 96 -0.80 3.41 10.21
CA CYS A 96 -1.84 2.53 10.72
C CYS A 96 -1.29 1.43 11.65
N SER A 97 -0.02 1.53 12.00
CA SER A 97 0.63 0.54 12.87
C SER A 97 0.26 0.69 14.36
#